data_b663de7869425372369a366493bd0279
#
_entry.id   b663de7869425372369a366493bd0279
#
_cell.length_a   1.000
_cell.length_b   1.000
_cell.length_c   1.000
_cell.angle_alpha   90.00
_cell.angle_beta   90.00
_cell.angle_gamma   90.00
#
_symmetry.space_group_name_H-M   'P 1'
#
loop_
_entity.id
_entity.type
_entity.pdbx_description
1 polymer ?
#
loop_
_entity_poly.entity_id
_entity_poly.type
_entity_poly.pdbx_seq_one_letter_code
_entity_poly.pdbx_strand_id
1 'polypeptide(L)'
;MTEEQKNLIIDYVVKEFGLDNAEYVLTNYPLTGPGGLRRMLGEIYPEFFCKMYMPEEFDREFGDYAIEWMNDFRQIVEEGQSTKEARVGPRGHAKSTIWTVGMPTWAVCYKKRKYILFLSANEDTSSNFLIKSRNILESPAIVEDFGQQKGRIWNNYELETNGGVTIECSGWTAGIRGKNKKRRPDCVIFDDLEDKKVMESPSLRAKLEKAFEEEMLKLGDYDTIYIYVGTLLAVDSLLAKTIKKPTWKYKLYKKVISFPDDEGEKLWEEWKKIFRDLSNENRMDDAYQFYLDNKEAMIWGVKMLWPGKYPEAKMKYKGAYYQTMLEREESEDAFWQED
;
A
#
# COMPACT_ATOMS: atom_id res chain seq x y z
N MET A 1 -24.39 -5.64 5.88
CA MET A 1 -23.93 -5.44 4.46
C MET A 1 -24.77 -4.36 3.82
N THR A 2 -24.15 -3.37 3.17
CA THR A 2 -24.81 -2.26 2.46
C THR A 2 -25.28 -2.71 1.07
N GLU A 3 -26.15 -1.91 0.39
CA GLU A 3 -26.54 -2.20 -1.00
C GLU A 3 -25.34 -2.09 -1.96
N GLU A 4 -24.42 -1.14 -1.72
CA GLU A 4 -23.18 -1.01 -2.49
C GLU A 4 -22.32 -2.28 -2.40
N GLN A 5 -22.17 -2.84 -1.20
CA GLN A 5 -21.46 -4.10 -0.99
C GLN A 5 -22.13 -5.30 -1.67
N LYS A 6 -23.47 -5.32 -1.71
CA LYS A 6 -24.20 -6.38 -2.45
C LYS A 6 -23.97 -6.25 -3.96
N ASN A 7 -24.05 -5.04 -4.50
CA ASN A 7 -23.80 -4.80 -5.91
C ASN A 7 -22.36 -5.21 -6.28
N LEU A 8 -21.39 -4.91 -5.42
CA LEU A 8 -20.00 -5.32 -5.63
C LEU A 8 -19.87 -6.85 -5.68
N ILE A 9 -20.59 -7.60 -4.84
CA ILE A 9 -20.63 -9.08 -4.92
C ILE A 9 -21.21 -9.51 -6.27
N ILE A 10 -22.31 -8.92 -6.71
CA ILE A 10 -22.96 -9.25 -7.98
C ILE A 10 -22.01 -9.02 -9.15
N ASP A 11 -21.33 -7.86 -9.19
CA ASP A 11 -20.38 -7.52 -10.25
C ASP A 11 -19.23 -8.54 -10.33
N TYR A 12 -18.68 -8.95 -9.18
CA TYR A 12 -17.62 -9.95 -9.16
C TYR A 12 -18.11 -11.39 -9.43
N VAL A 13 -19.35 -11.72 -9.09
CA VAL A 13 -19.96 -12.99 -9.51
C VAL A 13 -20.12 -13.03 -11.03
N VAL A 14 -20.60 -11.94 -11.63
CA VAL A 14 -20.68 -11.83 -13.09
C VAL A 14 -19.30 -11.91 -13.74
N LYS A 15 -18.30 -11.23 -13.16
CA LYS A 15 -16.90 -11.27 -13.62
C LYS A 15 -16.31 -12.67 -13.60
N GLU A 16 -16.56 -13.44 -12.53
CA GLU A 16 -15.97 -14.78 -12.34
C GLU A 16 -16.73 -15.87 -13.11
N PHE A 17 -18.05 -15.84 -13.06
CA PHE A 17 -18.89 -16.95 -13.59
C PHE A 17 -19.59 -16.65 -14.91
N GLY A 18 -19.57 -15.39 -15.37
CA GLY A 18 -20.33 -14.91 -16.52
C GLY A 18 -21.81 -14.67 -16.21
N LEU A 19 -22.47 -13.88 -17.05
CA LEU A 19 -23.88 -13.50 -16.89
C LEU A 19 -24.80 -14.71 -16.84
N ASP A 20 -24.57 -15.70 -17.68
CA ASP A 20 -25.44 -16.89 -17.80
C ASP A 20 -25.47 -17.77 -16.53
N ASN A 21 -24.39 -17.74 -15.73
CA ASN A 21 -24.27 -18.52 -14.51
C ASN A 21 -24.51 -17.68 -13.25
N ALA A 22 -24.47 -16.35 -13.35
CA ALA A 22 -24.55 -15.46 -12.20
C ALA A 22 -25.84 -15.62 -11.41
N GLU A 23 -26.99 -15.75 -12.07
CA GLU A 23 -28.29 -15.96 -11.43
C GLU A 23 -28.32 -17.27 -10.63
N TYR A 24 -27.78 -18.35 -11.21
CA TYR A 24 -27.68 -19.63 -10.52
C TYR A 24 -26.80 -19.52 -9.27
N VAL A 25 -25.61 -18.88 -9.39
CA VAL A 25 -24.67 -18.72 -8.28
C VAL A 25 -25.28 -17.88 -7.17
N LEU A 26 -25.88 -16.73 -7.49
CA LEU A 26 -26.51 -15.83 -6.52
C LEU A 26 -27.74 -16.46 -5.82
N THR A 27 -28.42 -17.40 -6.48
CA THR A 27 -29.59 -18.10 -5.92
C THR A 27 -29.16 -19.24 -5.01
N ASN A 28 -28.07 -19.96 -5.32
CA ASN A 28 -27.71 -21.20 -4.66
C ASN A 28 -26.60 -21.06 -3.59
N TYR A 29 -25.92 -19.92 -3.53
CA TYR A 29 -24.87 -19.68 -2.55
C TYR A 29 -25.22 -18.49 -1.66
N PRO A 30 -24.96 -18.57 -0.34
CA PRO A 30 -25.15 -17.42 0.55
C PRO A 30 -24.18 -16.30 0.20
N LEU A 31 -24.62 -15.05 0.38
CA LEU A 31 -23.74 -13.90 0.13
C LEU A 31 -22.61 -13.80 1.15
N THR A 32 -22.86 -14.18 2.41
CA THR A 32 -21.93 -14.06 3.54
C THR A 32 -21.81 -15.37 4.31
N GLY A 33 -20.92 -15.42 5.28
CA GLY A 33 -20.68 -16.59 6.11
C GLY A 33 -19.56 -17.49 5.58
N PRO A 34 -19.21 -18.58 6.27
CA PRO A 34 -18.05 -19.42 5.96
C PRO A 34 -18.05 -20.03 4.55
N GLY A 35 -19.21 -20.26 3.97
CA GLY A 35 -19.41 -20.73 2.59
C GLY A 35 -19.91 -19.65 1.63
N GLY A 36 -19.86 -18.38 2.04
CA GLY A 36 -20.43 -17.27 1.30
C GLY A 36 -19.57 -16.77 0.14
N LEU A 37 -20.27 -16.16 -0.83
CA LEU A 37 -19.65 -15.56 -2.02
C LEU A 37 -18.63 -14.48 -1.66
N ARG A 38 -18.91 -13.63 -0.64
CA ARG A 38 -17.98 -12.60 -0.17
C ARG A 38 -16.63 -13.20 0.21
N ARG A 39 -16.61 -14.28 0.96
CA ARG A 39 -15.38 -14.96 1.35
C ARG A 39 -14.68 -15.60 0.14
N MET A 40 -15.41 -16.29 -0.71
CA MET A 40 -14.85 -16.95 -1.89
C MET A 40 -14.24 -15.94 -2.87
N LEU A 41 -14.97 -14.89 -3.23
CA LEU A 41 -14.49 -13.84 -4.12
C LEU A 41 -13.30 -13.08 -3.51
N GLY A 42 -13.29 -12.85 -2.19
CA GLY A 42 -12.17 -12.21 -1.50
C GLY A 42 -10.89 -13.04 -1.52
N GLU A 43 -10.96 -14.35 -1.65
CA GLU A 43 -9.76 -15.20 -1.85
C GLU A 43 -9.19 -15.02 -3.25
N ILE A 44 -10.07 -15.00 -4.26
CA ILE A 44 -9.70 -14.89 -5.68
C ILE A 44 -9.23 -13.47 -6.03
N TYR A 45 -9.92 -12.46 -5.50
CA TYR A 45 -9.72 -11.05 -5.81
C TYR A 45 -9.31 -10.26 -4.56
N PRO A 46 -7.99 -10.07 -4.33
CA PRO A 46 -7.53 -9.33 -3.14
C PRO A 46 -8.08 -7.90 -3.05
N GLU A 47 -8.27 -7.22 -4.19
CA GLU A 47 -8.87 -5.89 -4.24
C GLU A 47 -10.35 -5.91 -3.76
N PHE A 48 -11.08 -6.95 -4.08
CA PHE A 48 -12.43 -7.17 -3.55
C PHE A 48 -12.40 -7.40 -2.05
N PHE A 49 -11.46 -8.22 -1.55
CA PHE A 49 -11.27 -8.43 -0.11
C PHE A 49 -11.05 -7.11 0.62
N CYS A 50 -10.14 -6.27 0.12
CA CYS A 50 -9.85 -4.97 0.70
C CYS A 50 -11.09 -4.07 0.74
N LYS A 51 -11.86 -3.97 -0.34
CA LYS A 51 -13.10 -3.17 -0.39
C LYS A 51 -14.19 -3.69 0.56
N MET A 52 -14.32 -5.00 0.67
CA MET A 52 -15.40 -5.62 1.45
C MET A 52 -15.14 -5.67 2.96
N TYR A 53 -13.88 -5.88 3.37
CA TYR A 53 -13.54 -6.09 4.79
C TYR A 53 -12.82 -4.90 5.42
N MET A 54 -12.34 -3.95 4.62
CA MET A 54 -11.56 -2.77 5.06
C MET A 54 -12.02 -1.49 4.34
N PRO A 55 -13.34 -1.18 4.33
CA PRO A 55 -13.87 -0.05 3.56
C PRO A 55 -13.34 1.31 4.06
N GLU A 56 -12.94 1.41 5.33
CA GLU A 56 -12.38 2.64 5.90
C GLU A 56 -10.95 2.90 5.42
N GLU A 57 -10.14 1.85 5.27
CA GLU A 57 -8.76 1.94 4.78
C GLU A 57 -8.69 2.09 3.26
N PHE A 58 -9.71 1.61 2.55
CA PHE A 58 -9.79 1.59 1.09
C PHE A 58 -11.04 2.31 0.57
N ASP A 59 -11.27 3.53 1.07
CA ASP A 59 -12.41 4.40 0.74
C ASP A 59 -12.36 4.98 -0.68
N ARG A 60 -11.19 4.95 -1.33
CA ARG A 60 -10.97 5.49 -2.67
C ARG A 60 -10.94 4.39 -3.72
N GLU A 61 -11.17 4.79 -4.98
CA GLU A 61 -10.96 3.90 -6.11
C GLU A 61 -9.48 3.49 -6.21
N PHE A 62 -9.24 2.24 -6.55
CA PHE A 62 -7.90 1.74 -6.78
C PHE A 62 -7.35 2.26 -8.11
N GLY A 63 -6.10 2.73 -8.11
CA GLY A 63 -5.33 2.80 -9.34
C GLY A 63 -4.88 1.40 -9.77
N ASP A 64 -4.62 1.21 -11.06
CA ASP A 64 -4.18 -0.08 -11.62
C ASP A 64 -2.98 -0.66 -10.88
N TYR A 65 -2.04 0.18 -10.48
CA TYR A 65 -0.87 -0.22 -9.70
C TYR A 65 -1.22 -0.86 -8.34
N ALA A 66 -2.30 -0.39 -7.71
CA ALA A 66 -2.72 -0.94 -6.41
C ALA A 66 -3.27 -2.36 -6.58
N ILE A 67 -4.06 -2.59 -7.63
CA ILE A 67 -4.55 -3.92 -8.00
C ILE A 67 -3.38 -4.83 -8.39
N GLU A 68 -2.42 -4.32 -9.15
CA GLU A 68 -1.18 -5.02 -9.49
C GLU A 68 -0.41 -5.42 -8.22
N TRP A 69 -0.23 -4.50 -7.26
CA TRP A 69 0.47 -4.78 -6.00
C TRP A 69 -0.23 -5.87 -5.17
N MET A 70 -1.55 -5.83 -5.11
CA MET A 70 -2.33 -6.84 -4.37
C MET A 70 -2.20 -8.22 -5.04
N ASN A 71 -2.25 -8.29 -6.35
CA ASN A 71 -2.04 -9.53 -7.10
C ASN A 71 -0.60 -10.02 -7.01
N ASP A 72 0.40 -9.12 -7.05
CA ASP A 72 1.80 -9.48 -6.80
C ASP A 72 1.98 -10.12 -5.42
N PHE A 73 1.42 -9.50 -4.37
CA PHE A 73 1.49 -10.08 -3.03
C PHE A 73 0.87 -11.47 -2.98
N ARG A 74 -0.34 -11.62 -3.55
CA ARG A 74 -1.02 -12.92 -3.62
C ARG A 74 -0.15 -13.96 -4.31
N GLN A 75 0.40 -13.65 -5.48
CA GLN A 75 1.25 -14.53 -6.23
C GLN A 75 2.51 -14.95 -5.45
N ILE A 76 3.25 -13.98 -4.89
CA ILE A 76 4.44 -14.21 -4.06
C ILE A 76 4.12 -15.18 -2.91
N VAL A 77 2.99 -14.96 -2.25
CA VAL A 77 2.57 -15.74 -1.10
C VAL A 77 2.09 -17.14 -1.50
N GLU A 78 1.39 -17.29 -2.62
CA GLU A 78 0.85 -18.57 -3.09
C GLU A 78 1.92 -19.45 -3.75
N GLU A 79 2.93 -18.89 -4.43
CA GLU A 79 4.08 -19.63 -4.95
C GLU A 79 4.88 -20.31 -3.84
N GLY A 80 4.88 -19.75 -2.64
CA GLY A 80 5.46 -20.38 -1.45
C GLY A 80 6.98 -20.54 -1.47
N GLN A 81 7.66 -20.00 -2.49
CA GLN A 81 9.10 -20.04 -2.62
C GLN A 81 9.74 -18.85 -1.90
N SER A 82 10.92 -19.07 -1.33
CA SER A 82 11.71 -17.97 -0.78
C SER A 82 12.03 -16.94 -1.85
N THR A 83 11.69 -15.69 -1.59
CA THR A 83 11.99 -14.57 -2.48
C THR A 83 12.30 -13.30 -1.68
N LYS A 84 12.99 -12.37 -2.33
CA LYS A 84 13.26 -11.03 -1.81
C LYS A 84 12.71 -10.02 -2.81
N GLU A 85 11.69 -9.30 -2.39
CA GLU A 85 10.92 -8.40 -3.24
C GLU A 85 10.97 -6.98 -2.68
N ALA A 86 11.26 -5.97 -3.50
CA ALA A 86 11.14 -4.57 -3.11
C ALA A 86 10.03 -3.89 -3.91
N ARG A 87 9.23 -3.10 -3.22
CA ARG A 87 8.17 -2.28 -3.81
C ARG A 87 8.40 -0.83 -3.45
N VAL A 88 8.81 -0.08 -4.45
CA VAL A 88 9.20 1.32 -4.31
C VAL A 88 8.13 2.18 -4.94
N GLY A 89 7.60 3.13 -4.20
CA GLY A 89 6.56 4.02 -4.72
C GLY A 89 6.50 5.35 -3.98
N PRO A 90 5.78 6.33 -4.53
CA PRO A 90 5.72 7.67 -3.98
C PRO A 90 4.96 7.71 -2.65
N ARG A 91 5.21 8.74 -1.86
CA ARG A 91 4.49 8.96 -0.60
C ARG A 91 2.99 9.16 -0.82
N GLY A 92 2.17 8.71 0.14
CA GLY A 92 0.72 8.89 0.08
C GLY A 92 0.02 8.03 -0.99
N HIS A 93 0.69 7.00 -1.53
CA HIS A 93 0.13 6.07 -2.51
C HIS A 93 -0.22 4.70 -1.90
N ALA A 94 -0.71 4.70 -0.66
CA ALA A 94 -1.25 3.54 0.05
C ALA A 94 -0.29 2.32 0.16
N LYS A 95 1.04 2.50 0.03
CA LYS A 95 2.02 1.41 0.13
C LYS A 95 1.82 0.56 1.39
N SER A 96 1.95 1.19 2.56
CA SER A 96 1.82 0.50 3.85
C SER A 96 0.42 -0.04 4.07
N THR A 97 -0.62 0.67 3.59
CA THR A 97 -2.01 0.20 3.68
C THR A 97 -2.20 -1.10 2.91
N ILE A 98 -1.61 -1.22 1.72
CA ILE A 98 -1.70 -2.45 0.90
C ILE A 98 -0.75 -3.53 1.45
N TRP A 99 0.55 -3.23 1.53
CA TRP A 99 1.60 -4.25 1.76
C TRP A 99 1.76 -4.65 3.23
N THR A 100 1.39 -3.77 4.18
CA THR A 100 1.63 -4.02 5.62
C THR A 100 0.33 -4.25 6.40
N VAL A 101 -0.81 -3.76 5.90
CA VAL A 101 -2.12 -3.96 6.56
C VAL A 101 -3.02 -4.87 5.73
N GLY A 102 -3.40 -4.48 4.53
CA GLY A 102 -4.43 -5.14 3.72
C GLY A 102 -4.06 -6.57 3.34
N MET A 103 -2.95 -6.72 2.64
CA MET A 103 -2.54 -8.02 2.11
C MET A 103 -2.07 -9.01 3.19
N PRO A 104 -1.35 -8.59 4.25
CA PRO A 104 -1.08 -9.49 5.37
C PRO A 104 -2.35 -9.95 6.10
N THR A 105 -3.34 -9.06 6.27
CA THR A 105 -4.63 -9.45 6.86
C THR A 105 -5.38 -10.46 5.97
N TRP A 106 -5.37 -10.25 4.65
CA TRP A 106 -5.84 -11.24 3.68
C TRP A 106 -5.14 -12.60 3.86
N ALA A 107 -3.80 -12.58 3.90
CA ALA A 107 -3.01 -13.81 4.07
C ALA A 107 -3.31 -14.54 5.39
N VAL A 108 -3.63 -13.80 6.45
CA VAL A 108 -4.06 -14.35 7.74
C VAL A 108 -5.43 -15.02 7.62
N CYS A 109 -6.42 -14.33 7.06
CA CYS A 109 -7.79 -14.82 6.90
C CYS A 109 -7.85 -16.12 6.08
N TYR A 110 -7.06 -16.20 5.02
CA TYR A 110 -6.98 -17.39 4.15
C TYR A 110 -5.83 -18.34 4.52
N LYS A 111 -5.16 -18.11 5.66
CA LYS A 111 -4.08 -18.96 6.20
C LYS A 111 -2.95 -19.23 5.20
N LYS A 112 -2.66 -18.25 4.36
CA LYS A 112 -1.61 -18.37 3.33
C LYS A 112 -0.20 -18.32 3.93
N ARG A 113 -0.03 -17.73 5.12
CA ARG A 113 1.22 -17.68 5.91
C ARG A 113 0.94 -18.06 7.37
N LYS A 114 1.97 -18.51 8.06
CA LYS A 114 1.86 -19.00 9.44
C LYS A 114 2.46 -18.04 10.44
N TYR A 115 3.46 -17.25 10.04
CA TYR A 115 4.07 -16.25 10.89
C TYR A 115 4.55 -15.06 10.06
N ILE A 116 3.86 -13.94 10.18
CA ILE A 116 4.16 -12.68 9.51
C ILE A 116 4.82 -11.73 10.52
N LEU A 117 5.97 -11.16 10.16
CA LEU A 117 6.70 -10.19 10.98
C LEU A 117 6.77 -8.85 10.26
N PHE A 118 6.30 -7.78 10.92
CA PHE A 118 6.46 -6.40 10.47
C PHE A 118 7.66 -5.76 11.12
N LEU A 119 8.52 -5.12 10.33
CA LEU A 119 9.65 -4.33 10.80
C LEU A 119 9.60 -2.94 10.19
N SER A 120 9.66 -1.91 11.03
CA SER A 120 9.66 -0.50 10.63
C SER A 120 10.78 0.28 11.31
N ALA A 121 10.90 1.57 11.00
CA ALA A 121 11.91 2.44 11.59
C ALA A 121 11.87 2.43 13.13
N ASN A 122 10.68 2.35 13.69
CA ASN A 122 10.47 2.30 15.15
C ASN A 122 9.27 1.42 15.50
N GLU A 123 9.16 1.08 16.80
CA GLU A 123 8.14 0.18 17.32
C GLU A 123 6.73 0.77 17.27
N ASP A 124 6.58 2.09 17.47
CA ASP A 124 5.29 2.76 17.40
C ASP A 124 4.68 2.67 16.00
N THR A 125 5.49 2.89 14.97
CA THR A 125 5.04 2.77 13.58
C THR A 125 4.58 1.35 13.27
N SER A 126 5.37 0.36 13.63
CA SER A 126 5.03 -1.04 13.35
C SER A 126 3.83 -1.53 14.17
N SER A 127 3.68 -1.08 15.43
CA SER A 127 2.52 -1.41 16.26
C SER A 127 1.23 -0.80 15.74
N ASN A 128 1.27 0.40 15.15
CA ASN A 128 0.11 1.02 14.54
C ASN A 128 -0.45 0.18 13.36
N PHE A 129 0.42 -0.44 12.56
CA PHE A 129 -0.02 -1.36 11.51
C PHE A 129 -0.68 -2.60 12.11
N LEU A 130 -0.08 -3.17 13.15
CA LEU A 130 -0.64 -4.34 13.82
C LEU A 130 -2.00 -4.06 14.49
N ILE A 131 -2.15 -2.87 15.09
CA ILE A 131 -3.42 -2.43 15.69
C ILE A 131 -4.50 -2.31 14.61
N LYS A 132 -4.19 -1.77 13.42
CA LYS A 132 -5.13 -1.74 12.29
C LYS A 132 -5.54 -3.15 11.88
N SER A 133 -4.57 -4.04 11.63
CA SER A 133 -4.85 -5.43 11.29
C SER A 133 -5.71 -6.13 12.36
N ARG A 134 -5.44 -5.87 13.65
CA ARG A 134 -6.24 -6.39 14.77
C ARG A 134 -7.69 -5.93 14.70
N ASN A 135 -7.92 -4.63 14.50
CA ASN A 135 -9.27 -4.07 14.43
C ASN A 135 -10.05 -4.65 13.25
N ILE A 136 -9.40 -4.84 12.11
CA ILE A 136 -10.00 -5.50 10.94
C ILE A 136 -10.34 -6.96 11.26
N LEU A 137 -9.44 -7.71 11.87
CA LEU A 137 -9.65 -9.11 12.24
C LEU A 137 -10.77 -9.30 13.28
N GLU A 138 -11.10 -8.27 14.07
CA GLU A 138 -12.21 -8.25 15.01
C GLU A 138 -13.51 -7.68 14.40
N SER A 139 -13.47 -7.21 13.15
CA SER A 139 -14.65 -6.62 12.50
C SER A 139 -15.79 -7.63 12.31
N PRO A 140 -17.05 -7.18 12.38
CA PRO A 140 -18.20 -8.09 12.23
C PRO A 140 -18.18 -8.88 10.92
N ALA A 141 -17.73 -8.29 9.82
CA ALA A 141 -17.66 -8.94 8.52
C ALA A 141 -16.65 -10.10 8.50
N ILE A 142 -15.47 -9.89 9.11
CA ILE A 142 -14.46 -10.96 9.25
C ILE A 142 -14.97 -12.06 10.17
N VAL A 143 -15.58 -11.70 11.30
CA VAL A 143 -16.11 -12.68 12.24
C VAL A 143 -17.23 -13.51 11.62
N GLU A 144 -18.10 -12.90 10.82
CA GLU A 144 -19.19 -13.59 10.11
C GLU A 144 -18.64 -14.64 9.13
N ASP A 145 -17.62 -14.31 8.35
CA ASP A 145 -17.13 -15.18 7.27
C ASP A 145 -16.01 -16.13 7.69
N PHE A 146 -15.16 -15.71 8.63
CA PHE A 146 -13.97 -16.48 9.04
C PHE A 146 -14.04 -16.98 10.48
N GLY A 147 -15.06 -16.58 11.25
CA GLY A 147 -15.17 -16.87 12.68
C GLY A 147 -14.26 -15.95 13.53
N GLN A 148 -14.33 -16.16 14.85
CA GLN A 148 -13.52 -15.40 15.80
C GLN A 148 -12.03 -15.64 15.54
N GLN A 149 -11.30 -14.55 15.32
CA GLN A 149 -9.87 -14.61 15.00
C GLN A 149 -9.00 -14.56 16.27
N LYS A 150 -9.47 -13.91 17.33
CA LYS A 150 -8.72 -13.71 18.56
C LYS A 150 -8.32 -15.03 19.23
N GLY A 151 -7.01 -15.27 19.31
CA GLY A 151 -6.43 -16.39 20.02
C GLY A 151 -5.87 -16.01 21.39
N ARG A 152 -4.87 -16.75 21.86
CA ARG A 152 -4.31 -16.62 23.22
C ARG A 152 -3.52 -15.33 23.42
N ILE A 153 -2.72 -14.94 22.42
CA ILE A 153 -1.91 -13.71 22.42
C ILE A 153 -2.63 -12.70 21.52
N TRP A 154 -3.00 -11.55 22.09
CA TRP A 154 -3.76 -10.54 21.36
C TRP A 154 -3.49 -9.15 21.93
N ASN A 155 -2.36 -8.57 21.56
CA ASN A 155 -1.91 -7.28 22.06
C ASN A 155 -1.42 -6.37 20.92
N ASN A 156 -0.79 -5.25 21.24
CA ASN A 156 -0.35 -4.27 20.24
C ASN A 156 0.93 -4.67 19.50
N TYR A 157 1.61 -5.73 19.93
CA TYR A 157 2.90 -6.16 19.39
C TYR A 157 2.85 -7.55 18.79
N GLU A 158 1.87 -8.35 19.23
CA GLU A 158 1.73 -9.73 18.80
C GLU A 158 0.27 -10.18 18.83
N LEU A 159 -0.16 -10.80 17.73
CA LEU A 159 -1.45 -11.47 17.59
C LEU A 159 -1.21 -12.94 17.25
N GLU A 160 -1.87 -13.84 17.97
CA GLU A 160 -1.98 -15.26 17.63
C GLU A 160 -3.44 -15.54 17.32
N THR A 161 -3.76 -15.90 16.09
CA THR A 161 -5.15 -16.20 15.71
C THR A 161 -5.57 -17.57 16.18
N ASN A 162 -6.88 -17.79 16.38
CA ASN A 162 -7.44 -19.13 16.64
C ASN A 162 -7.10 -20.12 15.51
N GLY A 163 -6.81 -19.62 14.31
CA GLY A 163 -6.36 -20.41 13.17
C GLY A 163 -4.89 -20.82 13.24
N GLY A 164 -4.15 -20.38 14.27
CA GLY A 164 -2.73 -20.69 14.48
C GLY A 164 -1.75 -19.84 13.65
N VAL A 165 -2.21 -18.69 13.13
CA VAL A 165 -1.35 -17.70 12.46
C VAL A 165 -0.86 -16.70 13.48
N THR A 166 0.44 -16.39 13.45
CA THR A 166 1.07 -15.35 14.28
C THR A 166 1.35 -14.13 13.41
N ILE A 167 1.04 -12.94 13.94
CA ILE A 167 1.51 -11.66 13.40
C ILE A 167 2.25 -10.94 14.51
N GLU A 168 3.44 -10.47 14.22
CA GLU A 168 4.25 -9.72 15.17
C GLU A 168 4.81 -8.46 14.53
N CYS A 169 5.05 -7.43 15.34
CA CYS A 169 5.68 -6.21 14.89
C CYS A 169 6.85 -5.79 15.78
N SER A 170 7.80 -5.05 15.20
CA SER A 170 8.93 -4.48 15.93
C SER A 170 9.55 -3.31 15.19
N GLY A 171 10.17 -2.41 15.93
CA GLY A 171 11.16 -1.48 15.38
C GLY A 171 12.50 -2.19 15.17
N TRP A 172 13.26 -1.80 14.15
CA TRP A 172 14.57 -2.40 13.89
C TRP A 172 15.60 -2.18 15.03
N THR A 173 15.38 -1.15 15.86
CA THR A 173 16.24 -0.83 17.02
C THR A 173 15.90 -1.63 18.28
N ALA A 174 14.73 -2.26 18.34
CA ALA A 174 14.20 -2.90 19.56
C ALA A 174 14.82 -4.28 19.90
N GLY A 175 15.93 -4.65 19.25
CA GLY A 175 16.60 -5.92 19.50
C GLY A 175 15.85 -7.11 18.90
N ILE A 176 16.06 -7.32 17.63
CA ILE A 176 15.42 -8.39 16.83
C ILE A 176 15.95 -9.77 17.25
N ARG A 177 17.11 -9.81 17.94
CA ARG A 177 17.72 -11.04 18.45
C ARG A 177 16.90 -11.61 19.62
N GLY A 178 16.57 -12.89 19.54
CA GLY A 178 15.88 -13.59 20.63
C GLY A 178 14.39 -13.78 20.44
N LYS A 179 13.78 -13.29 19.36
CA LYS A 179 12.40 -13.61 18.97
C LYS A 179 12.28 -15.04 18.40
N ASN A 180 13.10 -15.97 18.92
CA ASN A 180 13.08 -17.39 18.58
C ASN A 180 11.89 -18.06 19.27
N LYS A 181 10.72 -17.89 18.69
CA LYS A 181 9.54 -18.69 19.00
C LYS A 181 9.73 -20.10 18.43
N LYS A 182 8.78 -20.97 18.68
CA LYS A 182 8.76 -22.35 18.14
C LYS A 182 8.88 -22.41 16.59
N ARG A 183 8.70 -21.28 15.90
CA ARG A 183 8.77 -21.14 14.45
C ARG A 183 9.44 -19.82 14.08
N ARG A 184 10.18 -19.81 12.97
CA ARG A 184 10.69 -18.60 12.35
C ARG A 184 9.62 -17.94 11.47
N PRO A 185 9.67 -16.61 11.24
CA PRO A 185 8.79 -15.95 10.28
C PRO A 185 8.92 -16.58 8.89
N ASP A 186 7.78 -16.87 8.27
CA ASP A 186 7.70 -17.31 6.87
C ASP A 186 7.34 -16.14 5.91
N CYS A 187 7.04 -14.95 6.48
CA CYS A 187 6.91 -13.70 5.77
C CYS A 187 7.43 -12.55 6.63
N VAL A 188 8.42 -11.80 6.12
CA VAL A 188 8.98 -10.61 6.78
C VAL A 188 8.74 -9.40 5.89
N ILE A 189 8.07 -8.40 6.44
CA ILE A 189 7.76 -7.16 5.72
C ILE A 189 8.53 -6.03 6.39
N PHE A 190 9.41 -5.39 5.62
CA PHE A 190 10.10 -4.16 5.97
C PHE A 190 9.31 -2.99 5.41
N ASP A 191 8.82 -2.11 6.27
CA ASP A 191 8.03 -0.95 5.85
C ASP A 191 8.68 0.33 6.38
N ASP A 192 9.17 1.16 5.45
CA ASP A 192 9.85 2.42 5.73
C ASP A 192 10.84 2.30 6.91
N LEU A 193 11.87 1.44 6.74
CA LEU A 193 12.93 1.23 7.76
C LEU A 193 13.75 2.50 8.03
N GLU A 194 13.75 3.44 7.10
CA GLU A 194 14.51 4.68 7.15
C GLU A 194 13.59 5.84 7.48
N ASP A 195 13.76 6.43 8.64
CA ASP A 195 13.14 7.69 9.02
C ASP A 195 14.09 8.89 8.85
N LYS A 196 13.59 10.09 9.09
CA LYS A 196 14.39 11.32 9.00
C LYS A 196 15.66 11.27 9.86
N LYS A 197 15.60 10.69 11.08
CA LYS A 197 16.76 10.59 11.98
C LYS A 197 17.83 9.69 11.40
N VAL A 198 17.45 8.58 10.81
CA VAL A 198 18.38 7.67 10.11
C VAL A 198 19.00 8.37 8.92
N MET A 199 18.20 9.08 8.11
CA MET A 199 18.68 9.75 6.90
C MET A 199 19.66 10.90 7.21
N GLU A 200 19.48 11.61 8.31
CA GLU A 200 20.36 12.71 8.73
C GLU A 200 21.67 12.23 9.38
N SER A 201 21.76 10.95 9.81
CA SER A 201 22.92 10.42 10.53
C SER A 201 23.66 9.32 9.77
N PRO A 202 24.85 9.57 9.23
CA PRO A 202 25.67 8.55 8.58
C PRO A 202 25.94 7.32 9.45
N SER A 203 26.12 7.52 10.76
CA SER A 203 26.37 6.43 11.72
C SER A 203 25.13 5.56 11.92
N LEU A 204 23.92 6.15 11.97
CA LEU A 204 22.68 5.39 12.06
C LEU A 204 22.38 4.66 10.76
N ARG A 205 22.65 5.26 9.59
CA ARG A 205 22.52 4.57 8.29
C ARG A 205 23.42 3.33 8.24
N ALA A 206 24.69 3.46 8.61
CA ALA A 206 25.61 2.33 8.65
C ALA A 206 25.16 1.24 9.65
N LYS A 207 24.62 1.65 10.81
CA LYS A 207 24.07 0.72 11.81
C LYS A 207 22.84 -0.02 11.28
N LEU A 208 21.92 0.68 10.62
CA LEU A 208 20.74 0.08 10.02
C LEU A 208 21.13 -0.91 8.90
N GLU A 209 22.05 -0.52 8.01
CA GLU A 209 22.53 -1.38 6.92
C GLU A 209 23.15 -2.67 7.47
N LYS A 210 23.99 -2.55 8.51
CA LYS A 210 24.57 -3.72 9.20
C LYS A 210 23.50 -4.59 9.84
N ALA A 211 22.54 -4.01 10.56
CA ALA A 211 21.45 -4.76 11.17
C ALA A 211 20.56 -5.46 10.11
N PHE A 212 20.29 -4.79 8.99
CA PHE A 212 19.54 -5.37 7.89
C PHE A 212 20.21 -6.61 7.31
N GLU A 213 21.52 -6.54 7.02
CA GLU A 213 22.25 -7.63 6.39
C GLU A 213 22.60 -8.76 7.36
N GLU A 214 23.00 -8.43 8.58
CA GLU A 214 23.52 -9.43 9.54
C GLU A 214 22.43 -10.03 10.42
N GLU A 215 21.31 -9.35 10.63
CA GLU A 215 20.26 -9.76 11.56
C GLU A 215 18.91 -9.96 10.89
N MET A 216 18.36 -8.93 10.21
CA MET A 216 16.99 -8.98 9.71
C MET A 216 16.80 -9.99 8.57
N LEU A 217 17.75 -10.09 7.64
CA LEU A 217 17.71 -11.08 6.56
C LEU A 217 17.99 -12.52 7.03
N LYS A 218 18.30 -12.71 8.33
CA LYS A 218 18.52 -14.03 8.94
C LYS A 218 17.40 -14.43 9.92
N LEU A 219 16.33 -13.62 10.01
CA LEU A 219 15.20 -13.93 10.90
C LEU A 219 14.39 -15.13 10.42
N GLY A 220 14.28 -15.27 9.12
CA GLY A 220 13.52 -16.34 8.49
C GLY A 220 14.27 -17.65 8.34
N ASP A 221 13.68 -18.56 7.59
CA ASP A 221 14.22 -19.86 7.21
C ASP A 221 14.32 -19.94 5.67
N TYR A 222 14.58 -21.13 5.13
CA TYR A 222 14.78 -21.36 3.69
C TYR A 222 13.56 -21.02 2.81
N ASP A 223 12.35 -20.99 3.39
CA ASP A 223 11.08 -20.70 2.69
C ASP A 223 10.53 -19.29 2.97
N THR A 224 11.32 -18.46 3.67
CA THR A 224 10.86 -17.13 4.06
C THR A 224 10.81 -16.17 2.87
N ILE A 225 9.71 -15.44 2.78
CA ILE A 225 9.51 -14.31 1.88
C ILE A 225 9.93 -13.03 2.59
N TYR A 226 10.77 -12.22 1.93
CA TYR A 226 11.16 -10.90 2.39
C TYR A 226 10.60 -9.85 1.45
N ILE A 227 9.83 -8.92 1.97
CA ILE A 227 9.21 -7.82 1.22
C ILE A 227 9.70 -6.50 1.81
N TYR A 228 10.32 -5.65 0.99
CA TYR A 228 10.74 -4.32 1.41
C TYR A 228 9.90 -3.27 0.68
N VAL A 229 9.11 -2.54 1.44
CA VAL A 229 8.21 -1.49 0.95
C VAL A 229 8.73 -0.14 1.42
N GLY A 230 8.80 0.83 0.54
CA GLY A 230 9.27 2.16 0.92
C GLY A 230 9.28 3.17 -0.21
N THR A 231 9.75 4.37 0.13
CA THR A 231 10.03 5.47 -0.80
C THR A 231 11.53 5.66 -0.91
N LEU A 232 12.05 5.97 -2.08
CA LEU A 232 13.46 6.37 -2.25
C LEU A 232 13.66 7.76 -1.63
N LEU A 233 14.36 7.81 -0.51
CA LEU A 233 14.63 9.06 0.20
C LEU A 233 15.94 9.72 -0.25
N ALA A 234 16.90 8.94 -0.71
CA ALA A 234 18.19 9.38 -1.23
C ALA A 234 18.85 8.25 -2.04
N VAL A 235 19.81 8.61 -2.90
CA VAL A 235 20.57 7.65 -3.72
C VAL A 235 21.43 6.68 -2.91
N ASP A 236 21.75 7.02 -1.68
CA ASP A 236 22.54 6.21 -0.74
C ASP A 236 21.70 5.61 0.39
N SER A 237 20.37 5.68 0.30
CA SER A 237 19.45 5.02 1.23
C SER A 237 19.59 3.50 1.18
N LEU A 238 19.19 2.82 2.27
CA LEU A 238 19.21 1.36 2.34
C LEU A 238 18.36 0.74 1.23
N LEU A 239 17.16 1.29 1.00
CA LEU A 239 16.27 0.81 -0.06
C LEU A 239 16.92 0.98 -1.45
N ALA A 240 17.54 2.16 -1.72
CA ALA A 240 18.23 2.40 -2.99
C ALA A 240 19.42 1.45 -3.22
N LYS A 241 20.12 1.07 -2.17
CA LYS A 241 21.19 0.05 -2.23
C LYS A 241 20.60 -1.35 -2.41
N THR A 242 19.47 -1.63 -1.75
CA THR A 242 18.84 -2.96 -1.77
C THR A 242 18.33 -3.33 -3.16
N ILE A 243 17.67 -2.40 -3.86
CA ILE A 243 17.15 -2.67 -5.23
C ILE A 243 18.26 -2.87 -6.28
N LYS A 244 19.51 -2.49 -5.97
CA LYS A 244 20.67 -2.75 -6.82
C LYS A 244 21.29 -4.14 -6.63
N LYS A 245 20.87 -4.87 -5.57
CA LYS A 245 21.39 -6.21 -5.29
C LYS A 245 20.75 -7.26 -6.22
N PRO A 246 21.51 -8.11 -6.90
CA PRO A 246 20.97 -9.10 -7.85
C PRO A 246 20.00 -10.09 -7.23
N THR A 247 20.02 -10.24 -5.90
CA THR A 247 19.15 -11.16 -5.16
C THR A 247 17.79 -10.58 -4.84
N TRP A 248 17.54 -9.31 -5.16
CA TRP A 248 16.28 -8.64 -4.94
C TRP A 248 15.58 -8.37 -6.27
N LYS A 249 14.35 -8.81 -6.40
CA LYS A 249 13.43 -8.36 -7.45
C LYS A 249 12.80 -7.05 -6.99
N TYR A 250 12.60 -6.09 -7.88
CA TYR A 250 11.95 -4.84 -7.50
C TYR A 250 11.04 -4.31 -8.59
N LYS A 251 10.04 -3.54 -8.15
CA LYS A 251 9.23 -2.68 -9.01
C LYS A 251 9.27 -1.26 -8.42
N LEU A 252 9.50 -0.29 -9.30
CA LEU A 252 9.56 1.13 -8.97
C LEU A 252 8.44 1.85 -9.70
N TYR A 253 7.68 2.63 -8.94
CA TYR A 253 6.53 3.38 -9.43
C TYR A 253 6.74 4.86 -9.16
N LYS A 254 6.52 5.67 -10.18
CA LYS A 254 6.61 7.13 -10.14
C LYS A 254 5.24 7.74 -9.96
N LYS A 255 5.12 8.87 -9.28
CA LYS A 255 3.86 9.61 -9.11
C LYS A 255 3.30 10.09 -10.44
N VAL A 256 4.16 10.65 -11.29
CA VAL A 256 3.86 11.05 -12.66
C VAL A 256 4.56 10.08 -13.62
N ILE A 257 3.78 9.31 -14.36
CA ILE A 257 4.30 8.32 -15.32
C ILE A 257 4.78 9.00 -16.60
N SER A 258 4.03 10.00 -17.07
CA SER A 258 4.43 10.86 -18.18
C SER A 258 3.98 12.30 -17.93
N PHE A 259 4.85 13.23 -18.26
CA PHE A 259 4.62 14.67 -18.20
C PHE A 259 3.91 15.16 -19.47
N PRO A 260 3.37 16.39 -19.48
CA PRO A 260 2.79 16.97 -20.70
C PRO A 260 3.89 17.17 -21.77
N ASP A 261 3.44 17.42 -22.99
CA ASP A 261 4.34 17.78 -24.09
C ASP A 261 4.93 19.19 -23.93
N ASP A 262 5.77 19.59 -24.88
CA ASP A 262 6.47 20.89 -24.86
C ASP A 262 5.51 22.10 -24.83
N GLU A 263 4.32 21.98 -25.39
CA GLU A 263 3.28 23.02 -25.35
C GLU A 263 2.66 23.11 -23.98
N GLY A 264 2.30 21.97 -23.41
CA GLY A 264 1.79 21.89 -22.06
C GLY A 264 2.80 22.36 -21.01
N GLU A 265 4.08 22.00 -21.14
CA GLU A 265 5.15 22.49 -20.24
C GLU A 265 5.28 24.03 -20.29
N LYS A 266 5.22 24.65 -21.47
CA LYS A 266 5.26 26.12 -21.59
C LYS A 266 4.08 26.77 -20.88
N LEU A 267 2.87 26.21 -21.02
CA LEU A 267 1.68 26.72 -20.33
C LEU A 267 1.81 26.56 -18.79
N TRP A 268 2.44 25.50 -18.32
CA TRP A 268 2.74 25.37 -16.89
C TRP A 268 3.75 26.38 -16.38
N GLU A 269 4.74 26.78 -17.17
CA GLU A 269 5.64 27.86 -16.81
C GLU A 269 4.93 29.25 -16.80
N GLU A 270 3.93 29.49 -17.65
CA GLU A 270 3.10 30.70 -17.59
C GLU A 270 2.18 30.66 -16.35
N TRP A 271 1.55 29.53 -16.08
CA TRP A 271 0.77 29.31 -14.87
C TRP A 271 1.60 29.61 -13.61
N LYS A 272 2.83 29.17 -13.56
CA LYS A 272 3.75 29.36 -12.44
C LYS A 272 4.05 30.85 -12.20
N LYS A 273 4.13 31.67 -13.25
CA LYS A 273 4.30 33.11 -13.12
C LYS A 273 3.10 33.76 -12.44
N ILE A 274 1.88 33.38 -12.84
CA ILE A 274 0.63 33.85 -12.22
C ILE A 274 0.56 33.40 -10.75
N PHE A 275 0.83 32.13 -10.50
CA PHE A 275 0.75 31.52 -9.18
C PHE A 275 1.74 32.16 -8.18
N ARG A 276 2.94 32.51 -8.62
CA ARG A 276 4.01 33.12 -7.80
C ARG A 276 3.93 34.63 -7.68
N ASP A 277 3.00 35.30 -8.32
CA ASP A 277 2.85 36.76 -8.21
C ASP A 277 2.24 37.16 -6.86
N LEU A 278 3.12 37.39 -5.88
CA LEU A 278 2.73 37.78 -4.52
C LEU A 278 2.07 39.16 -4.44
N SER A 279 2.14 40.01 -5.49
CA SER A 279 1.47 41.28 -5.57
C SER A 279 -0.03 41.16 -5.89
N ASN A 280 -0.44 40.00 -6.43
CA ASN A 280 -1.80 39.69 -6.76
C ASN A 280 -2.46 38.86 -5.64
N GLU A 281 -3.40 39.45 -4.91
CA GLU A 281 -4.16 38.76 -3.86
C GLU A 281 -5.01 37.59 -4.38
N ASN A 282 -5.42 37.65 -5.66
CA ASN A 282 -6.26 36.62 -6.30
C ASN A 282 -5.43 35.58 -7.09
N ARG A 283 -4.09 35.60 -6.98
CA ARG A 283 -3.20 34.76 -7.80
C ARG A 283 -3.57 33.28 -7.87
N MET A 284 -4.11 32.73 -6.79
CA MET A 284 -4.51 31.31 -6.74
C MET A 284 -5.72 31.02 -7.63
N ASP A 285 -6.72 31.90 -7.58
CA ASP A 285 -7.94 31.76 -8.38
C ASP A 285 -7.66 32.10 -9.85
N ASP A 286 -6.82 33.10 -10.12
CA ASP A 286 -6.39 33.47 -11.47
C ASP A 286 -5.55 32.36 -12.13
N ALA A 287 -4.62 31.77 -11.38
CA ALA A 287 -3.85 30.63 -11.84
C ALA A 287 -4.73 29.40 -12.12
N TYR A 288 -5.75 29.17 -11.29
CA TYR A 288 -6.69 28.09 -11.54
C TYR A 288 -7.58 28.36 -12.75
N GLN A 289 -8.02 29.61 -12.95
CA GLN A 289 -8.76 29.99 -14.15
C GLN A 289 -7.90 29.80 -15.41
N PHE A 290 -6.64 30.26 -15.38
CA PHE A 290 -5.70 30.02 -16.49
C PHE A 290 -5.56 28.52 -16.82
N TYR A 291 -5.47 27.66 -15.79
CA TYR A 291 -5.46 26.21 -15.99
C TYR A 291 -6.75 25.72 -16.63
N LEU A 292 -7.93 26.20 -16.19
CA LEU A 292 -9.21 25.77 -16.76
C LEU A 292 -9.33 26.16 -18.25
N ASP A 293 -8.87 27.35 -18.60
CA ASP A 293 -8.91 27.87 -19.96
C ASP A 293 -7.98 27.11 -20.93
N ASN A 294 -6.89 26.53 -20.41
CA ASN A 294 -5.86 25.84 -21.19
C ASN A 294 -5.75 24.34 -20.84
N LYS A 295 -6.73 23.79 -20.12
CA LYS A 295 -6.63 22.48 -19.49
C LYS A 295 -6.23 21.37 -20.44
N GLU A 296 -6.86 21.29 -21.61
CA GLU A 296 -6.61 20.21 -22.57
C GLU A 296 -5.13 20.15 -23.00
N ALA A 297 -4.55 21.31 -23.34
CA ALA A 297 -3.15 21.40 -23.72
C ALA A 297 -2.21 21.14 -22.51
N MET A 298 -2.55 21.71 -21.34
CA MET A 298 -1.74 21.59 -20.13
C MET A 298 -1.63 20.16 -19.58
N ILE A 299 -2.57 19.28 -19.90
CA ILE A 299 -2.55 17.88 -19.46
C ILE A 299 -2.38 16.87 -20.59
N TRP A 300 -2.17 17.35 -21.83
CA TRP A 300 -1.97 16.45 -22.97
C TRP A 300 -0.77 15.53 -22.76
N GLY A 301 -0.96 14.23 -22.90
CA GLY A 301 0.10 13.24 -22.67
C GLY A 301 0.39 12.89 -21.19
N VAL A 302 -0.23 13.59 -20.24
CA VAL A 302 -0.03 13.31 -18.81
C VAL A 302 -0.63 11.96 -18.43
N LYS A 303 0.18 11.16 -17.75
CA LYS A 303 -0.28 9.93 -17.07
C LYS A 303 0.17 9.97 -15.62
N MET A 304 -0.76 9.74 -14.73
CA MET A 304 -0.51 9.67 -13.29
C MET A 304 -0.68 8.25 -12.77
N LEU A 305 0.09 7.90 -11.76
CA LEU A 305 0.01 6.59 -11.11
C LEU A 305 -1.37 6.38 -10.46
N TRP A 306 -1.88 7.41 -9.77
CA TRP A 306 -3.17 7.34 -9.07
C TRP A 306 -3.95 8.66 -9.16
N PRO A 307 -4.69 8.90 -10.24
CA PRO A 307 -5.55 10.09 -10.34
C PRO A 307 -6.59 10.18 -9.20
N GLY A 308 -7.16 9.05 -8.78
CA GLY A 308 -8.15 8.96 -7.69
C GLY A 308 -7.63 9.31 -6.29
N LYS A 309 -6.29 9.57 -6.14
CA LYS A 309 -5.72 10.09 -4.89
C LYS A 309 -6.37 11.41 -4.46
N TYR A 310 -6.81 12.22 -5.43
CA TYR A 310 -7.35 13.55 -5.20
C TYR A 310 -8.87 13.57 -5.43
N PRO A 311 -9.70 13.49 -4.36
CA PRO A 311 -11.16 13.46 -4.48
C PRO A 311 -11.68 14.85 -4.88
N GLU A 312 -11.97 15.06 -6.17
CA GLU A 312 -12.36 16.35 -6.74
C GLU A 312 -13.58 16.99 -6.05
N ALA A 313 -14.51 16.17 -5.55
CA ALA A 313 -15.70 16.65 -4.83
C ALA A 313 -15.37 17.43 -3.54
N LYS A 314 -14.17 17.19 -2.96
CA LYS A 314 -13.72 17.81 -1.70
C LYS A 314 -12.71 18.94 -1.92
N MET A 315 -12.37 19.27 -3.18
CA MET A 315 -11.30 20.22 -3.49
C MET A 315 -11.83 21.53 -4.07
N LYS A 316 -11.26 22.66 -3.62
CA LYS A 316 -11.52 23.98 -4.22
C LYS A 316 -11.00 24.02 -5.66
N TYR A 317 -9.76 23.58 -5.85
CA TYR A 317 -9.11 23.51 -7.15
C TYR A 317 -9.07 22.06 -7.61
N LYS A 318 -9.78 21.72 -8.69
CA LYS A 318 -9.96 20.36 -9.17
C LYS A 318 -8.90 19.96 -10.19
N GLY A 319 -8.66 18.67 -10.30
CA GLY A 319 -7.73 18.09 -11.26
C GLY A 319 -6.53 17.44 -10.57
N ALA A 320 -6.36 16.13 -10.76
CA ALA A 320 -5.31 15.35 -10.09
C ALA A 320 -3.90 15.88 -10.43
N TYR A 321 -3.64 16.17 -11.69
CA TYR A 321 -2.35 16.71 -12.10
C TYR A 321 -2.16 18.16 -11.62
N TYR A 322 -3.23 18.97 -11.58
CA TYR A 322 -3.18 20.31 -10.99
C TYR A 322 -2.74 20.27 -9.52
N GLN A 323 -3.31 19.36 -8.74
CA GLN A 323 -2.91 19.16 -7.33
C GLN A 323 -1.45 18.71 -7.21
N THR A 324 -1.00 17.87 -8.10
CA THR A 324 0.39 17.43 -8.17
C THR A 324 1.33 18.59 -8.49
N MET A 325 0.93 19.52 -9.36
CA MET A 325 1.71 20.73 -9.65
C MET A 325 1.72 21.72 -8.48
N LEU A 326 0.63 21.82 -7.70
CA LEU A 326 0.64 22.58 -6.44
C LEU A 326 1.65 21.97 -5.44
N GLU A 327 1.64 20.64 -5.25
CA GLU A 327 2.61 19.96 -4.39
C GLU A 327 4.07 20.21 -4.86
N ARG A 328 4.30 20.27 -6.17
CA ARG A 328 5.60 20.60 -6.74
C ARG A 328 6.05 22.03 -6.39
N GLU A 329 5.13 22.98 -6.46
CA GLU A 329 5.45 24.38 -6.11
C GLU A 329 5.71 24.56 -4.61
N GLU A 330 5.11 23.73 -3.75
CA GLU A 330 5.38 23.73 -2.31
C GLU A 330 6.75 23.14 -1.96
N SER A 331 7.20 22.13 -2.69
CA SER A 331 8.50 21.48 -2.45
C SER A 331 9.01 20.75 -3.69
N GLU A 332 9.75 21.46 -4.54
CA GLU A 332 10.29 20.92 -5.79
C GLU A 332 11.25 19.75 -5.54
N ASP A 333 12.13 19.85 -4.53
CA ASP A 333 13.07 18.78 -4.18
C ASP A 333 12.35 17.50 -3.73
N ALA A 334 11.30 17.62 -2.90
CA ALA A 334 10.52 16.48 -2.45
C ALA A 334 9.72 15.84 -3.61
N PHE A 335 9.24 16.67 -4.54
CA PHE A 335 8.52 16.20 -5.72
C PHE A 335 9.44 15.31 -6.59
N TRP A 336 10.63 15.79 -6.95
CA TRP A 336 11.57 15.04 -7.80
C TRP A 336 12.19 13.80 -7.13
N GLN A 337 12.12 13.69 -5.81
CA GLN A 337 12.49 12.45 -5.12
C GLN A 337 11.45 11.33 -5.30
N GLU A 338 10.21 11.67 -5.65
CA GLU A 338 9.11 10.74 -5.84
C GLU A 338 8.85 10.40 -7.33
N ASP A 339 9.43 11.14 -8.27
CA ASP A 339 9.35 10.99 -9.71
C ASP A 339 10.72 10.72 -10.33
#